data_dcecf16cf2671c747d4d2c12abd10116
#
_entry.id   dcecf16cf2671c747d4d2c12abd10116
#
_cell.length_a   1.000
_cell.length_b   1.000
_cell.length_c   1.000
_cell.angle_alpha   90.00
_cell.angle_beta   90.00
_cell.angle_gamma   90.00
#
_symmetry.space_group_name_H-M   'P 1'
#
loop_
_entity.id
_entity.type
_entity.pdbx_description
1 polymer ?
#
loop_
_entity_poly.entity_id
_entity_poly.type
_entity_poly.pdbx_seq_one_letter_code
_entity_poly.pdbx_strand_id
1 'polypeptide(L)'
;MIDRHEFAFLEFLQARTGHSHAFGDLVVSGPGLSLVHCFLTGRDLPPAAAAAEIGPDSETAVWFARFLGRSCRSYALCVLAWGGVNLCGGVAVRNPFLADHHEFRREFRDSPAYGEMLGAIPVRLVTGSDTGLCGAAKYGAMALGS
;
A
#
# COMPACT_ATOMS: atom_id res chain seq x y z
N MET A 1 -7.46 -11.51 10.46
CA MET A 1 -8.93 -11.67 10.65
C MET A 1 -9.57 -10.41 10.08
N ILE A 2 -10.51 -10.52 9.15
CA ILE A 2 -11.28 -9.38 8.63
C ILE A 2 -12.31 -9.05 9.72
N ASP A 3 -12.29 -7.85 10.25
CA ASP A 3 -13.28 -7.40 11.22
C ASP A 3 -14.58 -6.92 10.55
N ARG A 4 -15.60 -6.62 11.33
CA ARG A 4 -16.90 -6.17 10.81
C ARG A 4 -16.79 -4.86 10.01
N HIS A 5 -15.88 -3.98 10.40
CA HIS A 5 -15.68 -2.70 9.71
C HIS A 5 -15.00 -2.90 8.36
N GLU A 6 -14.02 -3.79 8.28
CA GLU A 6 -13.38 -4.14 7.00
C GLU A 6 -14.37 -4.82 6.03
N PHE A 7 -15.32 -5.62 6.57
CA PHE A 7 -16.40 -6.18 5.77
C PHE A 7 -17.34 -5.10 5.22
N ALA A 8 -17.76 -4.15 6.07
CA ALA A 8 -18.58 -3.01 5.64
C ALA A 8 -17.85 -2.15 4.59
N PHE A 9 -16.50 -2.00 4.72
CA PHE A 9 -15.70 -1.33 3.69
C PHE A 9 -15.71 -2.10 2.37
N LEU A 10 -15.66 -3.42 2.39
CA LEU A 10 -15.76 -4.23 1.17
C LEU A 10 -17.13 -4.01 0.48
N GLU A 11 -18.22 -4.01 1.24
CA GLU A 11 -19.56 -3.70 0.70
C GLU A 11 -19.63 -2.29 0.10
N PHE A 12 -19.03 -1.31 0.78
CA PHE A 12 -18.90 0.06 0.26
C PHE A 12 -18.11 0.10 -1.05
N LEU A 13 -16.97 -0.60 -1.14
CA LEU A 13 -16.19 -0.69 -2.37
C LEU A 13 -16.98 -1.30 -3.51
N GLN A 14 -17.70 -2.40 -3.27
CA GLN A 14 -18.54 -3.06 -4.26
C GLN A 14 -19.62 -2.13 -4.80
N ALA A 15 -20.32 -1.43 -3.90
CA ALA A 15 -21.36 -0.47 -4.27
C ALA A 15 -20.82 0.72 -5.06
N ARG A 16 -19.61 1.19 -4.71
CA ARG A 16 -19.00 2.40 -5.30
C ARG A 16 -18.32 2.14 -6.63
N THR A 17 -17.74 0.98 -6.81
CA THR A 17 -16.88 0.65 -7.97
C THR A 17 -17.47 -0.38 -8.92
N GLY A 18 -18.49 -1.11 -8.50
CA GLY A 18 -19.09 -2.23 -9.25
C GLY A 18 -18.23 -3.49 -9.27
N HIS A 19 -17.07 -3.51 -8.59
CA HIS A 19 -16.23 -4.71 -8.51
C HIS A 19 -16.77 -5.69 -7.46
N SER A 20 -16.83 -6.97 -7.81
CA SER A 20 -17.31 -8.03 -6.91
C SER A 20 -16.32 -8.39 -5.78
N HIS A 21 -15.07 -7.93 -5.87
CA HIS A 21 -14.02 -8.22 -4.89
C HIS A 21 -13.02 -7.06 -4.80
N ALA A 22 -12.36 -6.93 -3.67
CA ALA A 22 -11.24 -6.00 -3.50
C ALA A 22 -9.94 -6.63 -4.04
N PHE A 23 -9.11 -5.84 -4.70
CA PHE A 23 -7.78 -6.22 -5.16
C PHE A 23 -6.77 -5.12 -4.81
N GLY A 24 -5.47 -5.43 -4.87
CA GLY A 24 -4.41 -4.55 -4.38
C GLY A 24 -4.51 -3.13 -4.89
N ASP A 25 -4.55 -2.92 -6.21
CA ASP A 25 -4.58 -1.59 -6.81
C ASP A 25 -5.86 -0.80 -6.50
N LEU A 26 -6.97 -1.48 -6.21
CA LEU A 26 -8.21 -0.82 -5.80
C LEU A 26 -8.08 -0.17 -4.43
N VAL A 27 -7.29 -0.75 -3.54
CA VAL A 27 -7.17 -0.30 -2.14
C VAL A 27 -5.84 0.40 -1.89
N VAL A 28 -4.72 -0.16 -2.38
CA VAL A 28 -3.37 0.32 -2.10
C VAL A 28 -2.86 1.24 -3.23
N SER A 29 -3.63 2.29 -3.50
CA SER A 29 -3.34 3.28 -4.54
C SER A 29 -3.83 4.66 -4.10
N GLY A 30 -3.58 5.70 -4.92
CA GLY A 30 -4.14 7.03 -4.69
C GLY A 30 -5.67 7.01 -4.64
N PRO A 31 -6.36 6.49 -5.67
CA PRO A 31 -7.80 6.28 -5.61
C PRO A 31 -8.28 5.45 -4.42
N GLY A 32 -7.54 4.39 -4.07
CA GLY A 32 -7.84 3.56 -2.89
C GLY A 32 -7.77 4.35 -1.58
N LEU A 33 -6.79 5.22 -1.43
CA LEU A 33 -6.70 6.12 -0.27
C LEU A 33 -7.95 7.03 -0.17
N SER A 34 -8.42 7.58 -1.30
CA SER A 34 -9.66 8.36 -1.35
C SER A 34 -10.88 7.55 -0.93
N LEU A 35 -10.97 6.29 -1.37
CA LEU A 35 -12.07 5.41 -1.00
C LEU A 35 -12.07 5.07 0.49
N VAL A 36 -10.90 4.77 1.07
CA VAL A 36 -10.75 4.59 2.53
C VAL A 36 -11.16 5.86 3.28
N HIS A 37 -10.64 7.01 2.83
CA HIS A 37 -10.97 8.30 3.45
C HIS A 37 -12.47 8.61 3.37
N CYS A 38 -13.08 8.39 2.21
CA CYS A 38 -14.52 8.59 2.01
C CYS A 38 -15.35 7.67 2.91
N PHE A 39 -14.99 6.40 3.02
CA PHE A 39 -15.69 5.44 3.88
C PHE A 39 -15.65 5.85 5.35
N LEU A 40 -14.48 6.27 5.85
CA LEU A 40 -14.28 6.59 7.26
C LEU A 40 -14.82 7.96 7.66
N THR A 41 -14.77 8.95 6.75
CA THR A 41 -15.10 10.35 7.08
C THR A 41 -16.38 10.85 6.42
N GLY A 42 -16.92 10.12 5.44
CA GLY A 42 -18.04 10.56 4.59
C GLY A 42 -17.64 11.63 3.56
N ARG A 43 -16.35 12.01 3.46
CA ARG A 43 -15.86 13.08 2.58
C ARG A 43 -15.26 12.48 1.31
N ASP A 44 -15.88 12.77 0.18
CA ASP A 44 -15.42 12.32 -1.14
C ASP A 44 -14.38 13.32 -1.70
N LEU A 45 -13.12 13.01 -1.49
CA LEU A 45 -12.00 13.85 -1.90
C LEU A 45 -11.18 13.18 -3.01
N PRO A 46 -10.64 13.95 -3.96
CA PRO A 46 -9.69 13.41 -4.91
C PRO A 46 -8.40 12.95 -4.21
N PRO A 47 -7.63 12.00 -4.80
CA PRO A 47 -6.48 11.37 -4.16
C PRO A 47 -5.45 12.32 -3.55
N ALA A 48 -5.15 13.42 -4.24
CA ALA A 48 -4.19 14.40 -3.76
C ALA A 48 -4.70 15.16 -2.53
N ALA A 49 -5.99 15.49 -2.48
CA ALA A 49 -6.60 16.17 -1.34
C ALA A 49 -6.73 15.21 -0.13
N ALA A 50 -7.18 13.98 -0.36
CA ALA A 50 -7.22 12.97 0.69
C ALA A 50 -5.82 12.73 1.28
N ALA A 51 -4.78 12.61 0.43
CA ALA A 51 -3.41 12.44 0.88
C ALA A 51 -2.84 13.64 1.65
N ALA A 52 -3.35 14.84 1.43
CA ALA A 52 -2.92 16.05 2.15
C ALA A 52 -3.61 16.19 3.52
N GLU A 53 -4.75 15.55 3.72
CA GLU A 53 -5.50 15.63 4.98
C GLU A 53 -5.11 14.58 6.01
N ILE A 54 -4.47 13.49 5.59
CA ILE A 54 -4.10 12.42 6.51
C ILE A 54 -2.82 12.77 7.29
N GLY A 55 -2.89 12.56 8.60
CA GLY A 55 -1.72 12.56 9.49
C GLY A 55 -1.42 11.14 9.98
N PRO A 56 -0.29 10.93 10.66
CA PRO A 56 0.12 9.61 11.15
C PRO A 56 -0.93 8.92 12.03
N ASP A 57 -1.66 9.69 12.83
CA ASP A 57 -2.66 9.19 13.78
C ASP A 57 -4.08 9.19 13.22
N SER A 58 -4.28 9.60 11.96
CA SER A 58 -5.61 9.61 11.34
C SER A 58 -6.10 8.18 11.10
N GLU A 59 -7.39 7.94 11.30
CA GLU A 59 -7.98 6.62 11.05
C GLU A 59 -7.76 6.14 9.61
N THR A 60 -7.80 7.06 8.66
CA THR A 60 -7.49 6.78 7.25
C THR A 60 -6.05 6.25 7.08
N ALA A 61 -5.08 6.88 7.75
CA ALA A 61 -3.68 6.42 7.70
C ALA A 61 -3.51 5.05 8.35
N VAL A 62 -4.14 4.80 9.49
CA VAL A 62 -4.18 3.51 10.17
C VAL A 62 -4.69 2.41 9.24
N TRP A 63 -5.84 2.61 8.61
CA TRP A 63 -6.44 1.65 7.70
C TRP A 63 -5.60 1.43 6.44
N PHE A 64 -5.14 2.51 5.82
CA PHE A 64 -4.30 2.42 4.62
C PHE A 64 -2.98 1.70 4.91
N ALA A 65 -2.34 1.99 6.05
CA ALA A 65 -1.12 1.31 6.48
C ALA A 65 -1.33 -0.19 6.70
N ARG A 66 -2.48 -0.61 7.27
CA ARG A 66 -2.85 -2.03 7.39
C ARG A 66 -2.93 -2.71 6.03
N PHE A 67 -3.67 -2.14 5.09
CA PHE A 67 -3.81 -2.71 3.76
C PHE A 67 -2.49 -2.74 3.01
N LEU A 68 -1.69 -1.69 3.11
CA LEU A 68 -0.35 -1.64 2.52
C LEU A 68 0.56 -2.74 3.11
N GLY A 69 0.55 -2.92 4.42
CA GLY A 69 1.31 -3.97 5.10
C GLY A 69 0.92 -5.38 4.65
N ARG A 70 -0.39 -5.66 4.55
CA ARG A 70 -0.92 -6.95 4.06
C ARG A 70 -0.54 -7.20 2.61
N SER A 71 -0.64 -6.19 1.76
CA SER A 71 -0.27 -6.28 0.34
C SER A 71 1.23 -6.57 0.19
N CYS A 72 2.07 -5.84 0.90
CA CYS A 72 3.52 -6.06 0.91
C CYS A 72 3.91 -7.43 1.45
N ARG A 73 3.25 -7.92 2.51
CA ARG A 73 3.43 -9.27 3.04
C ARG A 73 3.12 -10.32 1.98
N SER A 74 1.96 -10.21 1.35
CA SER A 74 1.53 -11.17 0.33
C SER A 74 2.51 -11.21 -0.83
N TYR A 75 2.96 -10.04 -1.29
CA TYR A 75 3.97 -9.94 -2.34
C TYR A 75 5.32 -10.53 -1.90
N ALA A 76 5.80 -10.16 -0.71
CA ALA A 76 7.08 -10.65 -0.19
C ALA A 76 7.11 -12.18 -0.07
N LEU A 77 6.01 -12.80 0.35
CA LEU A 77 5.87 -14.25 0.43
C LEU A 77 5.76 -14.91 -0.95
N CYS A 78 5.06 -14.27 -1.89
CA CYS A 78 4.87 -14.79 -3.24
C CYS A 78 6.18 -14.91 -4.01
N VAL A 79 7.06 -13.90 -3.88
CA VAL A 79 8.34 -13.85 -4.63
C VAL A 79 9.56 -14.16 -3.77
N LEU A 80 9.39 -14.49 -2.50
CA LEU A 80 10.46 -14.70 -1.52
C LEU A 80 11.47 -13.53 -1.51
N ALA A 81 10.99 -12.33 -1.24
CA ALA A 81 11.70 -11.07 -1.40
C ALA A 81 12.81 -10.84 -0.35
N TRP A 82 13.76 -11.76 -0.19
CA TRP A 82 14.84 -11.69 0.79
C TRP A 82 15.71 -10.41 0.68
N GLY A 83 15.85 -9.88 -0.53
CA GLY A 83 16.59 -8.64 -0.78
C GLY A 83 15.90 -7.37 -0.31
N GLY A 84 14.61 -7.45 -0.01
CA GLY A 84 13.80 -6.34 0.46
C GLY A 84 12.58 -6.02 -0.39
N VAL A 85 11.70 -5.23 0.19
CA VAL A 85 10.53 -4.63 -0.48
C VAL A 85 10.78 -3.14 -0.64
N ASN A 86 10.69 -2.64 -1.87
CA ASN A 86 10.84 -1.23 -2.16
C ASN A 86 9.46 -0.62 -2.43
N LEU A 87 9.02 0.26 -1.53
CA LEU A 87 7.80 1.04 -1.69
C LEU A 87 8.09 2.25 -2.58
N CYS A 88 7.32 2.40 -3.63
CA CYS A 88 7.39 3.55 -4.52
C CYS A 88 5.98 4.05 -4.85
N GLY A 89 5.89 5.25 -5.42
CA GLY A 89 4.63 5.85 -5.84
C GLY A 89 4.18 7.02 -4.98
N GLY A 90 3.29 7.83 -5.55
CA GLY A 90 2.96 9.16 -5.04
C GLY A 90 2.34 9.19 -3.64
N VAL A 91 1.59 8.17 -3.23
CA VAL A 91 0.99 8.11 -1.89
C VAL A 91 2.07 7.95 -0.84
N ALA A 92 2.96 6.96 -1.00
CA ALA A 92 4.02 6.67 -0.04
C ALA A 92 5.06 7.79 0.02
N VAL A 93 5.40 8.40 -1.12
CA VAL A 93 6.35 9.52 -1.19
C VAL A 93 5.81 10.78 -0.49
N ARG A 94 4.51 11.08 -0.65
CA ARG A 94 3.87 12.24 0.02
C ARG A 94 3.61 11.99 1.50
N ASN A 95 3.44 10.73 1.89
CA ASN A 95 3.14 10.31 3.25
C ASN A 95 4.15 9.26 3.71
N PRO A 96 5.42 9.64 3.90
CA PRO A 96 6.50 8.69 4.19
C PRO A 96 6.29 7.93 5.50
N PHE A 97 5.54 8.49 6.43
CA PHE A 97 5.16 7.84 7.68
C PHE A 97 4.38 6.53 7.49
N LEU A 98 3.72 6.35 6.33
CA LEU A 98 2.99 5.10 6.03
C LEU A 98 3.93 3.88 5.97
N ALA A 99 5.16 4.07 5.49
CA ALA A 99 6.15 2.99 5.42
C ALA A 99 6.69 2.59 6.79
N ASP A 100 6.68 3.52 7.74
CA ASP A 100 7.13 3.33 9.12
C ASP A 100 5.99 3.17 10.13
N HIS A 101 4.75 3.22 9.68
CA HIS A 101 3.58 3.13 10.53
C HIS A 101 3.56 1.80 11.29
N HIS A 102 3.22 1.83 12.60
CA HIS A 102 3.20 0.62 13.43
C HIS A 102 2.22 -0.44 12.90
N GLU A 103 1.06 -0.01 12.37
CA GLU A 103 0.08 -0.90 11.76
C GLU A 103 0.60 -1.57 10.47
N PHE A 104 1.38 -0.84 9.65
CA PHE A 104 2.07 -1.43 8.50
C PHE A 104 3.01 -2.54 8.96
N ARG A 105 3.86 -2.26 9.92
CA ARG A 105 4.84 -3.23 10.44
C ARG A 105 4.17 -4.44 11.07
N ARG A 106 3.07 -4.22 11.81
CA ARG A 106 2.28 -5.29 12.41
C ARG A 106 1.71 -6.22 11.34
N GLU A 107 1.00 -5.66 10.37
CA GLU A 107 0.36 -6.43 9.31
C GLU A 107 1.38 -7.09 8.35
N PHE A 108 2.52 -6.44 8.11
CA PHE A 108 3.58 -7.01 7.29
C PHE A 108 4.16 -8.28 7.92
N ARG A 109 4.28 -8.33 9.25
CA ARG A 109 4.82 -9.47 10.00
C ARG A 109 3.78 -10.48 10.46
N ASP A 110 2.50 -10.21 10.26
CA ASP A 110 1.40 -11.05 10.74
C ASP A 110 1.29 -12.35 9.92
N SER A 111 2.17 -13.29 10.24
CA SER A 111 2.16 -14.65 9.69
C SER A 111 2.64 -15.63 10.75
N PRO A 112 1.80 -16.60 11.15
CA PRO A 112 2.19 -17.60 12.13
C PRO A 112 3.43 -18.41 11.74
N ALA A 113 3.59 -18.70 10.46
CA ALA A 113 4.71 -19.51 9.96
C ALA A 113 5.93 -18.68 9.54
N TYR A 114 5.73 -17.44 9.08
CA TYR A 114 6.78 -16.65 8.43
C TYR A 114 7.03 -15.27 9.07
N GLY A 115 6.45 -15.00 10.24
CA GLY A 115 6.57 -13.68 10.89
C GLY A 115 8.00 -13.26 11.20
N GLU A 116 8.84 -14.20 11.64
CA GLU A 116 10.27 -13.95 11.90
C GLU A 116 11.02 -13.64 10.60
N MET A 117 10.80 -14.45 9.57
CA MET A 117 11.36 -14.23 8.24
C MET A 117 10.96 -12.87 7.67
N LEU A 118 9.68 -12.54 7.72
CA LEU A 118 9.16 -11.25 7.26
C LEU A 118 9.76 -10.08 8.06
N GLY A 119 9.98 -10.29 9.36
CA GLY A 119 10.65 -9.31 10.22
C GLY A 119 12.08 -8.99 9.82
N ALA A 120 12.77 -9.93 9.16
CA ALA A 120 14.13 -9.76 8.66
C ALA A 120 14.20 -9.12 7.26
N ILE A 121 13.09 -9.08 6.52
CA ILE A 121 13.03 -8.45 5.19
C ILE A 121 13.03 -6.93 5.33
N PRO A 122 14.03 -6.22 4.77
CA PRO A 122 14.04 -4.77 4.81
C PRO A 122 12.96 -4.17 3.91
N VAL A 123 12.22 -3.20 4.45
CA VAL A 123 11.28 -2.38 3.67
C VAL A 123 11.90 -1.00 3.50
N ARG A 124 11.95 -0.51 2.27
CA ARG A 124 12.57 0.77 1.91
C ARG A 124 11.59 1.64 1.16
N LEU A 125 11.55 2.93 1.48
CA LEU A 125 10.82 3.92 0.70
C LEU A 125 11.73 4.49 -0.38
N VAL A 126 11.30 4.40 -1.65
CA VAL A 126 11.98 5.00 -2.78
C VAL A 126 11.35 6.38 -3.04
N THR A 127 12.12 7.43 -2.79
CA THR A 127 11.65 8.82 -2.86
C THR A 127 11.85 9.47 -4.23
N GLY A 128 12.62 8.84 -5.12
CA GLY A 128 12.86 9.36 -6.47
C GLY A 128 11.61 9.30 -7.35
N SER A 129 11.19 10.44 -7.91
CA SER A 129 10.02 10.54 -8.81
C SER A 129 10.19 9.75 -10.10
N ASP A 130 11.43 9.58 -10.56
CA ASP A 130 11.75 9.06 -11.89
C ASP A 130 12.22 7.60 -11.87
N THR A 131 12.02 6.92 -10.75
CA THR A 131 12.51 5.53 -10.56
C THR A 131 12.00 4.59 -11.64
N GLY A 132 10.72 4.69 -12.02
CA GLY A 132 10.13 3.89 -13.09
C GLY A 132 10.74 4.19 -14.46
N LEU A 133 10.96 5.47 -14.76
CA LEU A 133 11.58 5.93 -16.01
C LEU A 133 13.04 5.47 -16.10
N CYS A 134 13.80 5.63 -15.02
CA CYS A 134 15.19 5.17 -14.95
C CYS A 134 15.29 3.64 -15.11
N GLY A 135 14.38 2.90 -14.50
CA GLY A 135 14.31 1.45 -14.64
C GLY A 135 14.01 1.03 -16.09
N ALA A 136 13.03 1.67 -16.73
CA ALA A 136 12.67 1.40 -18.11
C ALA A 136 13.80 1.77 -19.07
N ALA A 137 14.47 2.91 -18.88
CA ALA A 137 15.61 3.33 -19.69
C ALA A 137 16.79 2.36 -19.57
N LYS A 138 17.09 1.93 -18.34
CA LYS A 138 18.15 0.94 -18.10
C LYS A 138 17.84 -0.40 -18.77
N TYR A 139 16.62 -0.88 -18.61
CA TYR A 139 16.20 -2.14 -19.24
C TYR A 139 16.24 -2.05 -20.77
N GLY A 140 15.76 -0.94 -21.34
CA GLY A 140 15.84 -0.69 -22.79
C GLY A 140 17.27 -0.67 -23.31
N ALA A 141 18.18 0.00 -22.59
CA ALA A 141 19.60 0.04 -22.96
C ALA A 141 20.23 -1.36 -22.91
N MET A 142 19.90 -2.17 -21.90
CA MET A 142 20.38 -3.57 -21.83
C MET A 142 19.83 -4.44 -22.96
N ALA A 143 18.57 -4.28 -23.32
CA ALA A 143 17.94 -5.02 -24.42
C ALA A 143 18.45 -4.65 -25.81
N LEU A 144 18.89 -3.39 -25.99
CA LEU A 144 19.43 -2.90 -27.27
C LEU A 144 20.95 -3.13 -27.40
N GLY A 145 21.65 -3.37 -26.31
CA GLY A 145 23.11 -3.59 -26.27
C GLY A 145 23.50 -5.08 -26.30
N SER A 146 22.54 -5.98 -26.34
CA SER A 146 22.70 -7.40 -26.56
C SER A 146 22.36 -7.77 -28.01
#